data_ffd0f6ff7d6bcba3bbf9cd603137a546
#
_entry.id   ffd0f6ff7d6bcba3bbf9cd603137a546
#
_cell.length_a   1.000
_cell.length_b   1.000
_cell.length_c   1.000
_cell.angle_alpha   90.00
_cell.angle_beta   90.00
_cell.angle_gamma   90.00
#
_symmetry.space_group_name_H-M   'P 1'
#
loop_
_entity.id
_entity.type
_entity.pdbx_description
1 polymer ?
#
loop_
_entity_poly.entity_id
_entity_poly.type
_entity_poly.pdbx_seq_one_letter_code
_entity_poly.pdbx_strand_id
1 'polypeptide(L)'
;MCIIGCTFAHKISICAMDKASSFNLLLEQAIIKNWEKDALTDYKGATLQYHDVARKIEKLHIMFESSGVCKGDKIALCGRNSSSWACAFLAIVTYGATVVPVQHEFKPEQVYNVVNHSESKLLFVGDVVSTTLDYNMMPNLEGVIYIPDYSLVVSNSEKLTYAREHLNEMFGHKYPKY
;
A
#
# COMPACT_ATOMS: atom_id res chain seq x y z
N MET A 1 -22.19 -8.33 -18.28
CA MET A 1 -20.94 -8.83 -18.80
C MET A 1 -20.03 -7.65 -19.08
N CYS A 2 -18.88 -7.58 -18.42
CA CYS A 2 -17.77 -6.64 -18.63
C CYS A 2 -18.03 -5.14 -18.55
N ILE A 3 -18.27 -4.59 -17.36
CA ILE A 3 -18.14 -3.14 -17.09
C ILE A 3 -17.12 -2.87 -15.95
N ILE A 4 -16.64 -3.92 -15.29
CA ILE A 4 -15.72 -3.82 -14.14
C ILE A 4 -14.28 -3.45 -14.57
N GLY A 5 -13.87 -3.82 -15.80
CA GLY A 5 -12.55 -3.50 -16.34
C GLY A 5 -12.30 -2.03 -16.68
N CYS A 6 -13.37 -1.23 -16.84
CA CYS A 6 -13.23 0.16 -17.31
C CYS A 6 -12.88 1.17 -16.20
N THR A 7 -13.14 0.84 -14.93
CA THR A 7 -12.93 1.78 -13.81
C THR A 7 -11.50 1.73 -13.25
N PHE A 8 -10.87 0.56 -13.29
CA PHE A 8 -9.46 0.41 -12.90
C PHE A 8 -8.53 1.06 -13.94
N ALA A 9 -8.88 0.94 -15.24
CA ALA A 9 -8.12 1.50 -16.35
C ALA A 9 -8.07 3.04 -16.40
N HIS A 10 -9.04 3.74 -15.80
CA HIS A 10 -9.16 5.20 -15.96
C HIS A 10 -8.37 6.04 -14.95
N LYS A 11 -7.75 5.44 -13.93
CA LYS A 11 -7.08 6.18 -12.84
C LYS A 11 -5.62 5.88 -12.57
N ILE A 12 -5.02 4.92 -13.23
CA ILE A 12 -3.56 4.86 -13.26
C ILE A 12 -3.11 5.94 -14.23
N SER A 13 -3.00 7.18 -13.75
CA SER A 13 -2.52 8.33 -14.52
C SER A 13 -1.10 8.05 -14.96
N ILE A 14 -0.97 7.50 -16.16
CA ILE A 14 0.30 7.19 -16.79
C ILE A 14 0.95 8.51 -17.17
N CYS A 15 1.93 8.93 -16.39
CA CYS A 15 2.91 9.89 -16.85
C CYS A 15 3.59 9.29 -18.09
N ALA A 16 3.63 10.05 -19.19
CA ALA A 16 4.05 9.63 -20.52
C ALA A 16 5.46 8.99 -20.53
N MET A 17 5.51 7.68 -20.35
CA MET A 17 6.54 6.78 -20.82
C MET A 17 5.85 5.78 -21.74
N ASP A 18 6.57 5.23 -22.70
CA ASP A 18 6.02 4.28 -23.68
C ASP A 18 5.00 3.34 -23.07
N LYS A 19 3.74 3.49 -23.47
CA LYS A 19 2.58 2.77 -22.89
C LYS A 19 2.70 1.24 -22.92
N ALA A 20 3.62 0.73 -23.70
CA ALA A 20 3.78 -0.73 -23.90
C ALA A 20 4.59 -1.46 -22.83
N SER A 21 5.28 -0.75 -21.92
CA SER A 21 6.24 -1.37 -20.99
C SER A 21 6.19 -0.87 -19.54
N SER A 22 5.19 -0.08 -19.13
CA SER A 22 5.13 0.36 -17.74
C SER A 22 4.66 -0.77 -16.83
N PHE A 23 5.28 -0.89 -15.64
CA PHE A 23 4.89 -1.87 -14.62
C PHE A 23 3.39 -1.79 -14.29
N ASN A 24 2.85 -0.59 -14.19
CA ASN A 24 1.42 -0.37 -13.90
C ASN A 24 0.51 -0.98 -14.96
N LEU A 25 0.85 -0.83 -16.24
CA LEU A 25 0.09 -1.41 -17.34
C LEU A 25 0.13 -2.96 -17.32
N LEU A 26 1.31 -3.52 -17.05
CA LEU A 26 1.47 -4.99 -16.96
C LEU A 26 0.65 -5.55 -15.78
N LEU A 27 0.69 -4.90 -14.62
CA LEU A 27 -0.08 -5.31 -13.45
C LEU A 27 -1.60 -5.21 -13.72
N GLU A 28 -2.04 -4.09 -14.30
CA GLU A 28 -3.45 -3.90 -14.67
C GLU A 28 -3.95 -4.98 -15.61
N GLN A 29 -3.21 -5.29 -16.68
CA GLN A 29 -3.54 -6.34 -17.61
C GLN A 29 -3.58 -7.72 -16.93
N ALA A 30 -2.63 -8.00 -16.03
CA ALA A 30 -2.60 -9.24 -15.28
C ALA A 30 -3.83 -9.39 -14.37
N ILE A 31 -4.22 -8.32 -13.67
CA ILE A 31 -5.39 -8.29 -12.79
C ILE A 31 -6.68 -8.52 -13.61
N ILE A 32 -6.87 -7.76 -14.69
CA ILE A 32 -8.09 -7.87 -15.53
C ILE A 32 -8.21 -9.28 -16.13
N LYS A 33 -7.12 -9.82 -16.66
CA LYS A 33 -7.11 -11.12 -17.33
C LYS A 33 -7.36 -12.29 -16.38
N ASN A 34 -6.96 -12.15 -15.11
CA ASN A 34 -6.98 -13.25 -14.13
C ASN A 34 -7.90 -12.98 -12.93
N TRP A 35 -8.88 -12.11 -13.08
CA TRP A 35 -9.73 -11.53 -12.03
C TRP A 35 -10.17 -12.51 -10.94
N GLU A 36 -10.66 -13.70 -11.31
CA GLU A 36 -11.18 -14.74 -10.41
C GLU A 36 -10.12 -15.81 -10.05
N LYS A 37 -8.85 -15.65 -10.49
CA LYS A 37 -7.80 -16.61 -10.20
C LYS A 37 -7.07 -16.27 -8.91
N ASP A 38 -6.45 -17.28 -8.31
CA ASP A 38 -5.56 -17.12 -7.17
C ASP A 38 -4.32 -16.32 -7.57
N ALA A 39 -3.97 -15.33 -6.74
CA ALA A 39 -2.86 -14.41 -6.97
C ALA A 39 -1.75 -14.54 -5.92
N LEU A 40 -2.09 -14.50 -4.66
CA LEU A 40 -1.15 -14.53 -3.54
C LEU A 40 -1.65 -15.50 -2.47
N THR A 41 -0.78 -16.39 -2.01
CA THR A 41 -1.11 -17.36 -0.95
C THR A 41 -0.06 -17.30 0.15
N ASP A 42 -0.51 -17.10 1.38
CA ASP A 42 0.37 -17.19 2.55
C ASP A 42 0.58 -18.66 2.94
N TYR A 43 1.79 -18.99 3.38
CA TYR A 43 2.10 -20.35 3.84
C TYR A 43 1.20 -20.73 5.02
N LYS A 44 0.40 -21.80 4.86
CA LYS A 44 -0.65 -22.23 5.80
C LYS A 44 -1.68 -21.14 6.14
N GLY A 45 -1.87 -20.18 5.27
CA GLY A 45 -2.77 -19.03 5.44
C GLY A 45 -3.78 -18.89 4.32
N ALA A 46 -4.35 -17.71 4.21
CA ALA A 46 -5.37 -17.38 3.22
C ALA A 46 -4.76 -17.20 1.82
N THR A 47 -5.58 -17.46 0.81
CA THR A 47 -5.30 -17.14 -0.59
C THR A 47 -6.11 -15.91 -0.99
N LEU A 48 -5.45 -14.93 -1.61
CA LEU A 48 -6.08 -13.77 -2.24
C LEU A 48 -6.20 -14.01 -3.74
N GLN A 49 -7.36 -13.71 -4.31
CA GLN A 49 -7.55 -13.66 -5.75
C GLN A 49 -7.09 -12.30 -6.31
N TYR A 50 -6.93 -12.21 -7.63
CA TYR A 50 -6.49 -10.96 -8.26
C TYR A 50 -7.42 -9.77 -7.95
N HIS A 51 -8.73 -10.00 -7.86
CA HIS A 51 -9.69 -8.96 -7.47
C HIS A 51 -9.52 -8.50 -6.02
N ASP A 52 -9.11 -9.38 -5.10
CA ASP A 52 -8.82 -9.01 -3.72
C ASP A 52 -7.57 -8.14 -3.64
N VAL A 53 -6.52 -8.49 -4.42
CA VAL A 53 -5.30 -7.70 -4.54
C VAL A 53 -5.63 -6.30 -5.07
N ALA A 54 -6.43 -6.20 -6.14
CA ALA A 54 -6.87 -4.92 -6.69
C ALA A 54 -7.61 -4.08 -5.66
N ARG A 55 -8.56 -4.68 -4.93
CA ARG A 55 -9.33 -3.99 -3.87
C ARG A 55 -8.43 -3.47 -2.74
N LYS A 56 -7.44 -4.26 -2.32
CA LYS A 56 -6.47 -3.85 -1.30
C LYS A 56 -5.60 -2.68 -1.78
N ILE A 57 -5.10 -2.73 -3.02
CA ILE A 57 -4.33 -1.65 -3.65
C ILE A 57 -5.13 -0.35 -3.65
N GLU A 58 -6.37 -0.37 -4.13
CA GLU A 58 -7.20 0.82 -4.22
C GLU A 58 -7.57 1.42 -2.86
N LYS A 59 -7.80 0.58 -1.86
CA LYS A 59 -8.01 1.04 -0.47
C LYS A 59 -6.77 1.72 0.09
N LEU A 60 -5.59 1.19 -0.16
CA LEU A 60 -4.34 1.82 0.25
C LEU A 60 -4.09 3.14 -0.49
N HIS A 61 -4.45 3.23 -1.78
CA HIS A 61 -4.39 4.50 -2.53
C HIS A 61 -5.26 5.59 -1.89
N ILE A 62 -6.47 5.25 -1.39
CA ILE A 62 -7.32 6.19 -0.65
C ILE A 62 -6.61 6.70 0.61
N MET A 63 -5.96 5.81 1.35
CA MET A 63 -5.18 6.20 2.55
C MET A 63 -3.99 7.11 2.18
N PHE A 64 -3.28 6.82 1.09
CA PHE A 64 -2.16 7.65 0.61
C PHE A 64 -2.61 9.05 0.17
N GLU A 65 -3.70 9.13 -0.60
CA GLU A 65 -4.31 10.42 -0.98
C GLU A 65 -4.67 11.25 0.27
N SER A 66 -5.27 10.61 1.25
CA SER A 66 -5.72 11.27 2.48
C SER A 66 -4.57 11.73 3.39
N SER A 67 -3.46 11.00 3.39
CA SER A 67 -2.25 11.38 4.13
C SER A 67 -1.38 12.41 3.41
N GLY A 68 -1.80 12.87 2.22
CA GLY A 68 -1.04 13.86 1.46
C GLY A 68 0.23 13.31 0.79
N VAL A 69 0.32 11.99 0.63
CA VAL A 69 1.39 11.37 -0.16
C VAL A 69 1.27 11.78 -1.62
N CYS A 70 2.35 12.22 -2.20
CA CYS A 70 2.47 12.60 -3.60
C CYS A 70 3.36 11.61 -4.37
N LYS A 71 3.32 11.70 -5.70
CA LYS A 71 4.21 10.93 -6.56
C LYS A 71 5.68 11.25 -6.25
N GLY A 72 6.48 10.20 -6.06
CA GLY A 72 7.90 10.31 -5.71
C GLY A 72 8.19 10.40 -4.22
N ASP A 73 7.16 10.60 -3.38
CA ASP A 73 7.33 10.50 -1.94
C ASP A 73 7.72 9.07 -1.53
N LYS A 74 8.44 8.95 -0.43
CA LYS A 74 8.92 7.66 0.04
C LYS A 74 7.98 7.09 1.09
N ILE A 75 7.76 5.79 1.00
CA ILE A 75 7.00 5.01 1.98
C ILE A 75 7.86 3.81 2.39
N ALA A 76 8.18 3.73 3.67
CA ALA A 76 8.96 2.61 4.20
C ALA A 76 8.08 1.38 4.44
N LEU A 77 8.64 0.20 4.19
CA LEU A 77 7.94 -1.08 4.29
C LEU A 77 8.84 -2.08 5.03
N CYS A 78 8.56 -2.31 6.32
CA CYS A 78 9.35 -3.13 7.23
C CYS A 78 8.54 -4.28 7.81
N GLY A 79 8.67 -5.47 7.26
CA GLY A 79 7.93 -6.64 7.71
C GLY A 79 8.34 -7.90 6.97
N ARG A 80 7.89 -9.06 7.48
CA ARG A 80 8.07 -10.35 6.80
C ARG A 80 7.23 -10.40 5.53
N ASN A 81 7.73 -11.14 4.53
CA ASN A 81 6.99 -11.38 3.29
C ASN A 81 5.66 -12.06 3.60
N SER A 82 4.58 -11.48 3.09
CA SER A 82 3.21 -11.98 3.20
C SER A 82 2.39 -11.43 2.04
N SER A 83 1.18 -11.96 1.84
CA SER A 83 0.24 -11.43 0.85
C SER A 83 -0.09 -9.95 1.12
N SER A 84 -0.24 -9.56 2.39
CA SER A 84 -0.47 -8.15 2.76
C SER A 84 0.77 -7.28 2.50
N TRP A 85 1.98 -7.80 2.77
CA TRP A 85 3.22 -7.09 2.42
C TRP A 85 3.32 -6.84 0.91
N ALA A 86 3.02 -7.87 0.11
CA ALA A 86 3.04 -7.77 -1.35
C ALA A 86 1.98 -6.75 -1.86
N CYS A 87 0.78 -6.76 -1.31
CA CYS A 87 -0.25 -5.76 -1.65
C CYS A 87 0.18 -4.34 -1.28
N ALA A 88 0.83 -4.13 -0.12
CA ALA A 88 1.36 -2.83 0.26
C ALA A 88 2.45 -2.36 -0.71
N PHE A 89 3.40 -3.25 -1.06
CA PHE A 89 4.44 -2.97 -2.05
C PHE A 89 3.83 -2.55 -3.40
N LEU A 90 2.88 -3.34 -3.90
CA LEU A 90 2.20 -3.05 -5.17
C LEU A 90 1.43 -1.72 -5.10
N ALA A 91 0.74 -1.44 -4.00
CA ALA A 91 0.03 -0.18 -3.81
C ALA A 91 0.98 1.02 -3.86
N ILE A 92 2.12 0.96 -3.17
CA ILE A 92 3.11 2.05 -3.15
C ILE A 92 3.63 2.31 -4.57
N VAL A 93 4.05 1.26 -5.28
CA VAL A 93 4.63 1.40 -6.62
C VAL A 93 3.59 1.89 -7.64
N THR A 94 2.37 1.34 -7.60
CA THR A 94 1.31 1.72 -8.55
C THR A 94 0.74 3.11 -8.29
N TYR A 95 0.81 3.60 -7.05
CA TYR A 95 0.49 4.99 -6.70
C TYR A 95 1.49 6.00 -7.31
N GLY A 96 2.71 5.53 -7.60
CA GLY A 96 3.81 6.35 -8.06
C GLY A 96 4.69 6.90 -6.92
N ALA A 97 4.51 6.39 -5.72
CA ALA A 97 5.43 6.62 -4.60
C ALA A 97 6.66 5.68 -4.71
N THR A 98 7.70 6.02 -3.97
CA THR A 98 8.93 5.22 -3.91
C THR A 98 8.88 4.32 -2.68
N VAL A 99 8.89 3.02 -2.89
CA VAL A 99 8.99 2.07 -1.78
C VAL A 99 10.41 2.02 -1.23
N VAL A 100 10.53 2.05 0.10
CA VAL A 100 11.80 1.89 0.83
C VAL A 100 11.70 0.59 1.64
N PRO A 101 12.12 -0.56 1.05
CA PRO A 101 12.07 -1.83 1.76
C PRO A 101 13.11 -1.83 2.89
N VAL A 102 12.67 -2.17 4.09
CA VAL A 102 13.53 -2.29 5.28
C VAL A 102 13.47 -3.72 5.77
N GLN A 103 14.63 -4.31 6.04
CA GLN A 103 14.70 -5.69 6.53
C GLN A 103 14.07 -5.78 7.93
N HIS A 104 13.17 -6.74 8.12
CA HIS A 104 12.45 -6.93 9.40
C HIS A 104 13.34 -7.41 10.55
N GLU A 105 14.55 -7.84 10.24
CA GLU A 105 15.58 -8.29 11.21
C GLU A 105 16.47 -7.13 11.69
N PHE A 106 16.31 -5.93 11.13
CA PHE A 106 17.06 -4.76 11.56
C PHE A 106 16.73 -4.40 13.01
N LYS A 107 17.76 -3.96 13.74
CA LYS A 107 17.57 -3.38 15.07
C LYS A 107 16.80 -2.05 14.96
N PRO A 108 16.06 -1.63 16.01
CA PRO A 108 15.30 -0.39 15.99
C PRO A 108 16.06 0.83 15.45
N GLU A 109 17.32 1.02 15.90
CA GLU A 109 18.16 2.16 15.49
C GLU A 109 18.44 2.15 13.97
N GLN A 110 18.59 0.97 13.37
CA GLN A 110 18.80 0.84 11.92
C GLN A 110 17.52 1.19 11.15
N VAL A 111 16.35 0.78 11.68
CA VAL A 111 15.05 1.16 11.10
C VAL A 111 14.87 2.68 11.15
N TYR A 112 15.12 3.32 12.32
CA TYR A 112 15.03 4.77 12.48
C TYR A 112 15.94 5.50 11.49
N ASN A 113 17.19 5.04 11.34
CA ASN A 113 18.15 5.64 10.40
C ASN A 113 17.65 5.57 8.96
N VAL A 114 17.13 4.42 8.52
CA VAL A 114 16.63 4.26 7.15
C VAL A 114 15.39 5.13 6.92
N VAL A 115 14.42 5.10 7.83
CA VAL A 115 13.17 5.86 7.71
C VAL A 115 13.43 7.37 7.71
N ASN A 116 14.26 7.86 8.64
CA ASN A 116 14.58 9.28 8.73
C ASN A 116 15.44 9.74 7.55
N HIS A 117 16.46 8.97 7.16
CA HIS A 117 17.33 9.32 6.03
C HIS A 117 16.59 9.34 4.69
N SER A 118 15.65 8.40 4.51
CA SER A 118 14.81 8.38 3.30
C SER A 118 13.75 9.47 3.29
N GLU A 119 13.49 10.13 4.42
CA GLU A 119 12.38 11.09 4.59
C GLU A 119 11.02 10.43 4.26
N SER A 120 10.83 9.18 4.70
CA SER A 120 9.59 8.46 4.44
C SER A 120 8.41 9.13 5.13
N LYS A 121 7.30 9.33 4.41
CA LYS A 121 6.06 9.91 4.96
C LYS A 121 5.23 8.91 5.74
N LEU A 122 5.22 7.66 5.30
CA LEU A 122 4.51 6.57 5.95
C LEU A 122 5.47 5.41 6.20
N LEU A 123 5.16 4.62 7.23
CA LEU A 123 5.86 3.38 7.55
C LEU A 123 4.85 2.25 7.69
N PHE A 124 5.03 1.18 6.91
CA PHE A 124 4.34 -0.08 7.12
C PHE A 124 5.18 -0.99 8.01
N VAL A 125 4.57 -1.57 9.05
CA VAL A 125 5.26 -2.44 10.02
C VAL A 125 4.58 -3.79 10.16
N GLY A 126 5.38 -4.85 10.21
CA GLY A 126 4.92 -6.21 10.53
C GLY A 126 4.87 -6.50 12.03
N ASP A 127 4.36 -7.68 12.40
CA ASP A 127 4.06 -8.08 13.80
C ASP A 127 5.19 -7.80 14.80
N VAL A 128 6.36 -8.37 14.56
CA VAL A 128 7.49 -8.27 15.49
C VAL A 128 8.03 -6.84 15.54
N VAL A 129 8.12 -6.20 14.36
CA VAL A 129 8.69 -4.85 14.23
C VAL A 129 7.79 -3.82 14.93
N SER A 130 6.46 -3.96 14.82
CA SER A 130 5.50 -3.00 15.38
C SER A 130 5.60 -2.83 16.90
N THR A 131 6.07 -3.85 17.62
CA THR A 131 6.18 -3.84 19.09
C THR A 131 7.54 -3.41 19.59
N THR A 132 8.54 -3.29 18.72
CA THR A 132 9.94 -3.00 19.10
C THR A 132 10.35 -1.56 18.83
N LEU A 133 9.60 -0.82 17.99
CA LEU A 133 9.95 0.54 17.59
C LEU A 133 9.37 1.60 18.53
N ASP A 134 10.19 2.60 18.87
CA ASP A 134 9.72 3.88 19.42
C ASP A 134 9.45 4.85 18.26
N TYR A 135 8.19 5.09 17.97
CA TYR A 135 7.78 5.94 16.83
C TYR A 135 8.13 7.42 17.01
N ASN A 136 8.40 7.88 18.24
CA ASN A 136 8.88 9.23 18.50
C ASN A 136 10.27 9.48 17.89
N MET A 137 11.02 8.42 17.61
CA MET A 137 12.32 8.51 16.94
C MET A 137 12.21 8.78 15.43
N MET A 138 11.00 8.82 14.89
CA MET A 138 10.70 9.08 13.46
C MET A 138 9.65 10.21 13.33
N PRO A 139 9.99 11.45 13.70
CA PRO A 139 9.02 12.54 13.86
C PRO A 139 8.40 13.05 12.54
N ASN A 140 8.98 12.69 11.39
CA ASN A 140 8.50 13.15 10.09
C ASN A 140 7.43 12.22 9.49
N LEU A 141 7.08 11.11 10.18
CA LEU A 141 6.03 10.21 9.71
C LEU A 141 4.63 10.84 9.90
N GLU A 142 3.83 10.83 8.85
CA GLU A 142 2.39 11.15 8.90
C GLU A 142 1.58 10.01 9.54
N GLY A 143 2.10 8.78 9.47
CA GLY A 143 1.47 7.63 10.10
C GLY A 143 2.26 6.34 9.96
N VAL A 144 1.91 5.39 10.84
CA VAL A 144 2.42 4.02 10.86
C VAL A 144 1.25 3.06 10.67
N ILE A 145 1.37 2.18 9.69
CA ILE A 145 0.33 1.25 9.25
C ILE A 145 0.77 -0.18 9.52
N TYR A 146 -0.10 -0.96 10.17
CA TYR A 146 0.15 -2.36 10.47
C TYR A 146 -0.13 -3.23 9.23
N ILE A 147 0.85 -4.01 8.78
CA ILE A 147 0.78 -4.76 7.51
C ILE A 147 -0.37 -5.78 7.47
N PRO A 148 -0.64 -6.58 8.51
CA PRO A 148 -1.63 -7.65 8.43
C PRO A 148 -3.04 -7.21 8.05
N ASP A 149 -3.51 -6.07 8.58
CA ASP A 149 -4.90 -5.60 8.39
C ASP A 149 -5.00 -4.12 7.96
N TYR A 150 -3.85 -3.46 7.78
CA TYR A 150 -3.73 -2.04 7.45
C TYR A 150 -4.37 -1.10 8.47
N SER A 151 -4.46 -1.52 9.75
CA SER A 151 -4.82 -0.63 10.85
C SER A 151 -3.73 0.40 11.11
N LEU A 152 -4.12 1.54 11.68
CA LEU A 152 -3.17 2.56 12.11
C LEU A 152 -2.58 2.19 13.48
N VAL A 153 -1.27 2.14 13.57
CA VAL A 153 -0.53 2.02 14.84
C VAL A 153 -0.35 3.40 15.45
N VAL A 154 0.07 4.36 14.61
CA VAL A 154 0.22 5.78 14.95
C VAL A 154 -0.32 6.60 13.79
N SER A 155 -0.97 7.72 14.08
CA SER A 155 -1.36 8.70 13.08
C SER A 155 -1.08 10.11 13.59
N ASN A 156 -0.35 10.87 12.80
CA ASN A 156 -0.08 12.30 13.00
C ASN A 156 -0.94 13.15 12.04
N SER A 157 -1.86 12.51 11.29
CA SER A 157 -2.75 13.16 10.32
C SER A 157 -4.21 12.80 10.62
N GLU A 158 -5.02 13.81 10.96
CA GLU A 158 -6.47 13.63 11.15
C GLU A 158 -7.15 13.08 9.88
N LYS A 159 -6.69 13.50 8.70
CA LYS A 159 -7.22 13.03 7.42
C LYS A 159 -6.93 11.55 7.20
N LEU A 160 -5.74 11.07 7.57
CA LEU A 160 -5.38 9.67 7.49
C LEU A 160 -6.23 8.83 8.47
N THR A 161 -6.42 9.31 9.70
CA THR A 161 -7.28 8.68 10.70
C THR A 161 -8.70 8.56 10.19
N TYR A 162 -9.29 9.65 9.71
CA TYR A 162 -10.61 9.66 9.13
C TYR A 162 -10.74 8.69 7.94
N ALA A 163 -9.78 8.70 7.02
CA ALA A 163 -9.79 7.80 5.87
C ALA A 163 -9.73 6.33 6.27
N ARG A 164 -8.98 6.00 7.32
CA ARG A 164 -8.92 4.61 7.81
C ARG A 164 -10.23 4.16 8.45
N GLU A 165 -10.85 5.02 9.22
CA GLU A 165 -12.14 4.72 9.88
C GLU A 165 -13.28 4.57 8.87
N HIS A 166 -13.29 5.40 7.80
CA HIS A 166 -14.33 5.41 6.77
C HIS A 166 -13.92 4.72 5.46
N LEU A 167 -12.86 3.89 5.50
CA LEU A 167 -12.22 3.35 4.31
C LEU A 167 -13.18 2.59 3.37
N ASN A 168 -14.09 1.80 3.94
CA ASN A 168 -15.06 1.04 3.15
C ASN A 168 -16.10 1.94 2.49
N GLU A 169 -16.54 2.98 3.19
CA GLU A 169 -17.47 3.98 2.67
C GLU A 169 -16.82 4.79 1.53
N MET A 170 -15.62 5.31 1.77
CA MET A 170 -14.85 6.03 0.76
C MET A 170 -14.58 5.17 -0.47
N PHE A 171 -14.24 3.89 -0.26
CA PHE A 171 -14.07 2.95 -1.35
C PHE A 171 -15.37 2.73 -2.13
N GLY A 172 -16.50 2.52 -1.46
CA GLY A 172 -17.80 2.37 -2.10
C GLY A 172 -18.23 3.59 -2.91
N HIS A 173 -17.96 4.80 -2.41
CA HIS A 173 -18.19 6.04 -3.16
C HIS A 173 -17.29 6.17 -4.39
N LYS A 174 -16.01 5.83 -4.26
CA LYS A 174 -15.04 5.92 -5.36
C LYS A 174 -15.28 4.85 -6.44
N TYR A 175 -15.80 3.69 -6.04
CA TYR A 175 -16.01 2.51 -6.89
C TYR A 175 -17.41 1.88 -6.70
N PRO A 176 -18.49 2.56 -7.08
CA PRO A 176 -19.86 2.13 -6.77
C PRO A 176 -20.31 0.84 -7.47
N LYS A 177 -19.52 0.34 -8.40
CA LYS A 177 -19.80 -0.91 -9.17
C LYS A 177 -18.82 -2.04 -8.88
N TYR A 178 -18.06 -1.94 -7.80
CA TYR A 178 -17.03 -2.91 -7.46
C TYR A 178 -17.60 -4.12 -6.73
#